data_4a27e3e3cc3e6a90ccbf424312ad6ddd
#
_entry.id   4a27e3e3cc3e6a90ccbf424312ad6ddd
#
_cell.length_a   1.000
_cell.length_b   1.000
_cell.length_c   1.000
_cell.angle_alpha   90.00
_cell.angle_beta   90.00
_cell.angle_gamma   90.00
#
_symmetry.space_group_name_H-M   'P 1'
#
loop_
_entity.id
_entity.type
_entity.pdbx_description
1 polymer ?
#
loop_
_entity_poly.entity_id
_entity_poly.type
_entity_poly.pdbx_seq_one_letter_code
_entity_poly.pdbx_strand_id
1 'polypeptide(L)'
;MSSDGEPNITGILLDDHTIIQNKEMQNQLETKGYGETRQGKFLLKPFETLYFLFYKKLELFKGKKKIDFEQMLSIASDKDENALTKFLIYRDLRVRGYAVKDGFGFGSDFRVYDRGHFGEKGAKYLVFGLSEGKQERMSTLQKNIEDITKMGKEPILAVIERRGEVIYYKISNVKFLENKIGRAHV
;
A
#
# COMPACT_ATOMS: atom_id res chain seq x y z
N MET A 1 -3.41 -14.23 22.24
CA MET A 1 -4.19 -13.20 22.97
C MET A 1 -4.04 -11.89 22.25
N SER A 2 -5.07 -11.47 21.56
CA SER A 2 -5.15 -10.11 21.09
C SER A 2 -5.28 -9.22 22.33
N SER A 3 -4.26 -8.47 22.63
CA SER A 3 -4.40 -7.39 23.57
C SER A 3 -5.33 -6.37 22.91
N ASP A 4 -6.59 -6.40 23.27
CA ASP A 4 -7.52 -5.28 23.05
C ASP A 4 -7.03 -4.09 23.86
N GLY A 5 -5.76 -3.72 23.67
CA GLY A 5 -5.15 -2.57 24.31
C GLY A 5 -5.72 -1.30 23.72
N GLU A 6 -5.80 -0.28 24.55
CA GLU A 6 -6.19 1.05 24.11
C GLU A 6 -5.36 1.50 22.90
N PRO A 7 -5.93 2.33 22.03
CA PRO A 7 -5.19 2.91 20.89
C PRO A 7 -3.93 3.64 21.36
N ASN A 8 -2.81 3.37 20.71
CA ASN A 8 -1.52 3.96 21.09
C ASN A 8 -1.24 5.29 20.39
N ILE A 9 -1.92 5.54 19.26
CA ILE A 9 -1.67 6.67 18.39
C ILE A 9 -2.85 7.62 18.46
N THR A 10 -2.58 8.91 18.56
CA THR A 10 -3.60 9.96 18.43
C THR A 10 -3.27 10.77 17.19
N GLY A 11 -4.23 10.93 16.31
CA GLY A 11 -4.07 11.66 15.05
C GLY A 11 -5.20 12.63 14.79
N ILE A 12 -4.89 13.64 14.00
CA ILE A 12 -5.85 14.66 13.55
C ILE A 12 -6.05 14.50 12.07
N LEU A 13 -7.31 14.35 11.65
CA LEU A 13 -7.66 14.26 10.24
C LEU A 13 -7.62 15.65 9.59
N LEU A 14 -6.77 15.78 8.58
CA LEU A 14 -6.71 16.95 7.73
C LEU A 14 -6.91 16.48 6.29
N ASP A 15 -8.06 16.84 5.72
CA ASP A 15 -8.49 16.37 4.42
C ASP A 15 -8.64 14.83 4.43
N ASP A 16 -7.77 14.07 3.78
CA ASP A 16 -7.76 12.59 3.82
C ASP A 16 -6.50 12.02 4.49
N HIS A 17 -5.64 12.86 5.02
CA HIS A 17 -4.41 12.48 5.71
C HIS A 17 -4.55 12.65 7.22
N THR A 18 -3.81 11.86 7.96
CA THR A 18 -3.76 11.95 9.41
C THR A 18 -2.45 12.58 9.85
N ILE A 19 -2.55 13.66 10.62
CA ILE A 19 -1.38 14.34 11.18
C ILE A 19 -1.10 13.78 12.57
N ILE A 20 0.15 13.39 12.81
CA ILE A 20 0.66 12.93 14.09
C ILE A 20 1.52 14.03 14.68
N GLN A 21 1.13 14.57 15.83
CA GLN A 21 1.84 15.68 16.48
C GLN A 21 2.89 15.23 17.47
N ASN A 22 2.73 14.08 18.11
CA ASN A 22 3.65 13.59 19.11
C ASN A 22 4.97 13.13 18.49
N LYS A 23 6.08 13.78 18.86
CA LYS A 23 7.41 13.53 18.30
C LYS A 23 7.91 12.10 18.53
N GLU A 24 7.72 11.57 19.71
CA GLU A 24 8.13 10.21 20.05
C GLU A 24 7.39 9.19 19.18
N MET A 25 6.08 9.39 19.00
CA MET A 25 5.26 8.55 18.14
C MET A 25 5.68 8.66 16.67
N GLN A 26 5.99 9.86 16.19
CA GLN A 26 6.53 10.07 14.84
C GLN A 26 7.79 9.23 14.61
N ASN A 27 8.72 9.25 15.55
CA ASN A 27 9.97 8.51 15.46
C ASN A 27 9.73 7.00 15.45
N GLN A 28 8.84 6.50 16.29
CA GLN A 28 8.48 5.09 16.32
C GLN A 28 7.84 4.63 15.00
N LEU A 29 6.94 5.43 14.44
CA LEU A 29 6.26 5.14 13.18
C LEU A 29 7.24 5.16 12.01
N GLU A 30 8.08 6.19 11.94
CA GLU A 30 9.07 6.35 10.86
C GLU A 30 10.05 5.18 10.83
N THR A 31 10.55 4.75 11.98
CA THR A 31 11.47 3.61 12.09
C THR A 31 10.87 2.33 11.52
N LYS A 32 9.58 2.14 11.66
CA LYS A 32 8.85 0.97 11.14
C LYS A 32 8.35 1.15 9.70
N GLY A 33 8.67 2.27 9.08
CA GLY A 33 8.28 2.55 7.70
C GLY A 33 6.86 3.07 7.54
N TYR A 34 6.28 3.66 8.57
CA TYR A 34 4.98 4.33 8.50
C TYR A 34 5.14 5.84 8.40
N GLY A 35 4.27 6.46 7.63
CA GLY A 35 4.18 7.91 7.55
C GLY A 35 5.32 8.57 6.78
N GLU A 36 5.15 9.86 6.59
CA GLU A 36 6.16 10.71 5.95
C GLU A 36 6.08 12.13 6.48
N THR A 37 7.19 12.83 6.45
CA THR A 37 7.21 14.27 6.75
C THR A 37 7.03 15.05 5.46
N ARG A 38 5.99 15.88 5.44
CA ARG A 38 5.70 16.76 4.30
C ARG A 38 5.39 18.17 4.81
N GLN A 39 6.11 19.16 4.30
CA GLN A 39 5.96 20.56 4.72
C GLN A 39 6.01 20.76 6.25
N GLY A 40 6.96 20.07 6.90
CA GLY A 40 7.17 20.16 8.34
C GLY A 40 6.15 19.39 9.21
N LYS A 41 5.20 18.70 8.60
CA LYS A 41 4.21 17.89 9.32
C LYS A 41 4.42 16.41 9.04
N PHE A 42 4.32 15.59 10.09
CA PHE A 42 4.33 14.14 9.95
C PHE A 42 2.92 13.65 9.71
N LEU A 43 2.72 12.94 8.61
CA LEU A 43 1.40 12.50 8.22
C LEU A 43 1.37 11.02 7.81
N LEU A 44 0.21 10.41 8.01
CA LEU A 44 -0.13 9.10 7.51
C LEU A 44 -1.00 9.23 6.26
N LYS A 45 -0.74 8.40 5.27
CA LYS A 45 -1.59 8.25 4.10
C LYS A 45 -2.93 7.59 4.46
N PRO A 46 -3.98 7.74 3.65
CA PRO A 46 -5.28 7.12 3.94
C PRO A 46 -5.22 5.62 4.21
N PHE A 47 -4.44 4.86 3.44
CA PHE A 47 -4.32 3.42 3.64
C PHE A 47 -3.61 3.07 4.97
N GLU A 48 -2.66 3.90 5.42
CA GLU A 48 -2.01 3.74 6.72
C GLU A 48 -2.99 4.06 7.86
N THR A 49 -3.76 5.12 7.71
CA THR A 49 -4.80 5.52 8.68
C THR A 49 -5.83 4.41 8.85
N LEU A 50 -6.34 3.87 7.73
CA LEU A 50 -7.29 2.75 7.75
C LEU A 50 -6.71 1.52 8.43
N TYR A 51 -5.45 1.21 8.17
CA TYR A 51 -4.75 0.10 8.80
C TYR A 51 -4.73 0.23 10.33
N PHE A 52 -4.35 1.38 10.85
CA PHE A 52 -4.30 1.60 12.31
C PHE A 52 -5.69 1.66 12.94
N LEU A 53 -6.68 2.18 12.24
CA LEU A 53 -8.07 2.15 12.72
C LEU A 53 -8.61 0.72 12.75
N PHE A 54 -8.32 -0.07 11.73
CA PHE A 54 -8.75 -1.47 11.66
C PHE A 54 -8.24 -2.30 12.84
N TYR A 55 -6.99 -2.09 13.23
CA TYR A 55 -6.38 -2.78 14.37
C TYR A 55 -6.57 -2.07 15.70
N LYS A 56 -7.40 -1.02 15.74
CA LYS A 56 -7.71 -0.25 16.96
C LYS A 56 -6.45 0.31 17.63
N LYS A 57 -5.48 0.76 16.82
CA LYS A 57 -4.23 1.37 17.27
C LYS A 57 -4.21 2.89 17.13
N LEU A 58 -5.25 3.47 16.55
CA LEU A 58 -5.35 4.90 16.26
C LEU A 58 -6.67 5.45 16.77
N GLU A 59 -6.61 6.54 17.51
CA GLU A 59 -7.74 7.43 17.73
C GLU A 59 -7.63 8.62 16.78
N LEU A 60 -8.58 8.74 15.89
CA LEU A 60 -8.61 9.77 14.84
C LEU A 60 -9.69 10.80 15.16
N PHE A 61 -9.31 12.07 15.12
CA PHE A 61 -10.21 13.18 15.39
C PHE A 61 -10.27 14.18 14.24
N LYS A 62 -11.48 14.61 13.91
CA LYS A 62 -11.71 15.77 13.05
C LYS A 62 -12.34 16.86 13.92
N GLY A 63 -11.54 17.84 14.34
CA GLY A 63 -11.94 18.75 15.40
C GLY A 63 -12.18 18.00 16.71
N LYS A 64 -13.37 18.10 17.25
CA LYS A 64 -13.77 17.37 18.48
C LYS A 64 -14.41 16.02 18.20
N LYS A 65 -14.69 15.72 16.94
CA LYS A 65 -15.39 14.50 16.53
C LYS A 65 -14.41 13.36 16.31
N LYS A 66 -14.66 12.21 16.96
CA LYS A 66 -13.92 10.98 16.72
C LYS A 66 -14.40 10.33 15.42
N ILE A 67 -13.45 9.91 14.60
CA ILE A 67 -13.71 9.29 13.29
C ILE A 67 -13.39 7.78 13.40
N ASP A 68 -14.34 6.94 13.01
CA ASP A 68 -14.16 5.49 12.99
C ASP A 68 -13.68 5.00 11.63
N PHE A 69 -13.45 3.69 11.52
CA PHE A 69 -12.97 3.06 10.28
C PHE A 69 -13.92 3.30 9.10
N GLU A 70 -15.22 3.11 9.29
CA GLU A 70 -16.21 3.26 8.21
C GLU A 70 -16.29 4.70 7.72
N GLN A 71 -16.25 5.66 8.64
CA GLN A 71 -16.23 7.08 8.30
C GLN A 71 -14.96 7.45 7.54
N MET A 72 -13.81 6.95 7.98
CA MET A 72 -12.55 7.19 7.28
C MET A 72 -12.52 6.54 5.89
N LEU A 73 -13.06 5.33 5.76
CA LEU A 73 -13.15 4.66 4.46
C LEU A 73 -14.01 5.46 3.49
N SER A 74 -15.11 6.03 3.96
CA SER A 74 -15.96 6.90 3.15
C SER A 74 -15.20 8.14 2.67
N ILE A 75 -14.46 8.79 3.56
CA ILE A 75 -13.65 9.98 3.23
C ILE A 75 -12.58 9.64 2.19
N ALA A 76 -11.86 8.54 2.40
CA ALA A 76 -10.82 8.08 1.48
C ALA A 76 -11.39 7.70 0.11
N SER A 77 -12.55 7.04 0.09
CA SER A 77 -13.21 6.59 -1.15
C SER A 77 -13.75 7.73 -1.98
N ASP A 78 -14.13 8.84 -1.36
CA ASP A 78 -14.56 10.05 -2.07
C ASP A 78 -13.42 10.65 -2.92
N LYS A 79 -12.18 10.46 -2.51
CA LYS A 79 -11.00 10.95 -3.22
C LYS A 79 -10.34 9.92 -4.12
N ASP A 80 -10.44 8.66 -3.77
CA ASP A 80 -9.83 7.57 -4.51
C ASP A 80 -10.77 6.37 -4.52
N GLU A 81 -11.35 6.06 -5.68
CA GLU A 81 -12.23 4.90 -5.85
C GLU A 81 -11.58 3.57 -5.48
N ASN A 82 -10.24 3.52 -5.45
CA ASN A 82 -9.46 2.35 -5.10
C ASN A 82 -9.03 2.32 -3.62
N ALA A 83 -9.58 3.18 -2.78
CA ALA A 83 -9.17 3.29 -1.38
C ALA A 83 -9.29 1.96 -0.62
N LEU A 84 -10.38 1.23 -0.79
CA LEU A 84 -10.57 -0.07 -0.17
C LEU A 84 -9.58 -1.11 -0.71
N THR A 85 -9.39 -1.16 -2.01
CA THR A 85 -8.41 -2.06 -2.66
C THR A 85 -7.00 -1.82 -2.12
N LYS A 86 -6.58 -0.57 -2.06
CA LYS A 86 -5.28 -0.18 -1.51
C LYS A 86 -5.14 -0.58 -0.04
N PHE A 87 -6.17 -0.35 0.76
CA PHE A 87 -6.17 -0.76 2.17
C PHE A 87 -6.00 -2.28 2.33
N LEU A 88 -6.74 -3.07 1.57
CA LEU A 88 -6.69 -4.53 1.66
C LEU A 88 -5.29 -5.06 1.30
N ILE A 89 -4.69 -4.54 0.24
CA ILE A 89 -3.33 -4.91 -0.16
C ILE A 89 -2.31 -4.45 0.89
N TYR A 90 -2.42 -3.22 1.35
CA TYR A 90 -1.53 -2.67 2.37
C TYR A 90 -1.57 -3.50 3.65
N ARG A 91 -2.76 -3.83 4.14
CA ARG A 91 -2.95 -4.65 5.32
C ARG A 91 -2.31 -6.02 5.16
N ASP A 92 -2.55 -6.68 4.04
CA ASP A 92 -2.01 -8.02 3.79
C ASP A 92 -0.47 -8.01 3.76
N LEU A 93 0.13 -7.05 3.09
CA LEU A 93 1.59 -6.91 3.03
C LEU A 93 2.21 -6.62 4.40
N ARG A 94 1.59 -5.73 5.17
CA ARG A 94 2.06 -5.40 6.52
C ARG A 94 1.97 -6.59 7.47
N VAL A 95 0.89 -7.32 7.44
CA VAL A 95 0.72 -8.55 8.25
C VAL A 95 1.79 -9.58 7.91
N ARG A 96 2.21 -9.65 6.66
CA ARG A 96 3.31 -10.52 6.22
C ARG A 96 4.70 -10.01 6.60
N GLY A 97 4.80 -8.82 7.19
CA GLY A 97 6.05 -8.25 7.70
C GLY A 97 6.80 -7.34 6.74
N TYR A 98 6.19 -6.96 5.61
CA TYR A 98 6.81 -6.03 4.68
C TYR A 98 6.60 -4.58 5.10
N ALA A 99 7.61 -3.74 4.88
CA ALA A 99 7.44 -2.29 4.92
C ALA A 99 6.91 -1.83 3.56
N VAL A 100 5.88 -1.00 3.58
CA VAL A 100 5.13 -0.61 2.39
C VAL A 100 4.99 0.90 2.36
N LYS A 101 5.41 1.51 1.25
CA LYS A 101 5.29 2.93 1.00
C LYS A 101 4.42 3.18 -0.23
N ASP A 102 3.96 4.40 -0.36
CA ASP A 102 3.24 4.86 -1.54
C ASP A 102 4.07 4.62 -2.80
N GLY A 103 3.41 4.29 -3.91
CA GLY A 103 4.07 4.00 -5.17
C GLY A 103 4.74 5.23 -5.77
N PHE A 104 5.83 4.98 -6.50
CA PHE A 104 6.56 6.00 -7.21
C PHE A 104 6.88 5.54 -8.63
N GLY A 105 6.28 6.23 -9.59
CA GLY A 105 6.50 5.95 -11.00
C GLY A 105 5.72 4.75 -11.54
N PHE A 106 5.59 4.67 -12.84
CA PHE A 106 4.94 3.58 -13.61
C PHE A 106 3.47 3.32 -13.24
N GLY A 107 2.83 4.18 -12.44
CA GLY A 107 1.46 3.97 -11.95
C GLY A 107 1.33 2.91 -10.87
N SER A 108 2.44 2.54 -10.21
CA SER A 108 2.41 1.59 -9.10
C SER A 108 1.64 2.14 -7.89
N ASP A 109 0.94 1.26 -7.18
CA ASP A 109 0.25 1.63 -5.95
C ASP A 109 1.20 1.68 -4.76
N PHE A 110 2.15 0.74 -4.68
CA PHE A 110 3.06 0.62 -3.56
C PHE A 110 4.49 0.30 -3.98
N ARG A 111 5.44 0.81 -3.18
CA ARG A 111 6.82 0.35 -3.12
C ARG A 111 6.93 -0.55 -1.90
N VAL A 112 7.45 -1.75 -2.08
CA VAL A 112 7.55 -2.74 -1.02
C VAL A 112 9.01 -3.11 -0.79
N TYR A 113 9.42 -3.01 0.46
CA TYR A 113 10.78 -3.31 0.91
C TYR A 113 10.83 -4.74 1.40
N ASP A 114 11.90 -5.43 1.09
CA ASP A 114 12.08 -6.79 1.59
C ASP A 114 12.14 -6.79 3.12
N ARG A 115 11.74 -7.90 3.72
CA ARG A 115 11.64 -8.02 5.19
C ARG A 115 12.98 -7.73 5.85
N GLY A 116 12.96 -6.87 6.86
CA GLY A 116 14.16 -6.49 7.61
C GLY A 116 15.13 -5.55 6.90
N HIS A 117 14.81 -5.10 5.68
CA HIS A 117 15.69 -4.24 4.89
C HIS A 117 15.21 -2.79 4.73
N PHE A 118 14.11 -2.42 5.36
CA PHE A 118 13.65 -1.04 5.35
C PHE A 118 14.68 -0.14 6.06
N GLY A 119 15.07 0.94 5.38
CA GLY A 119 16.11 1.85 5.87
C GLY A 119 17.54 1.46 5.49
N GLU A 120 17.78 0.22 5.07
CA GLU A 120 19.11 -0.27 4.65
C GLU A 120 19.22 -0.40 3.14
N LYS A 121 18.16 -0.87 2.49
CA LYS A 121 18.09 -1.07 1.04
C LYS A 121 16.87 -0.39 0.46
N GLY A 122 16.91 -0.10 -0.83
CA GLY A 122 15.76 0.41 -1.56
C GLY A 122 14.62 -0.60 -1.67
N ALA A 123 13.47 -0.14 -2.13
CA ALA A 123 12.33 -1.01 -2.38
C ALA A 123 12.67 -2.09 -3.41
N LYS A 124 12.26 -3.33 -3.12
CA LYS A 124 12.49 -4.47 -3.99
C LYS A 124 11.35 -4.67 -5.01
N TYR A 125 10.12 -4.43 -4.58
CA TYR A 125 8.92 -4.69 -5.38
C TYR A 125 8.17 -3.40 -5.67
N LEU A 126 7.60 -3.33 -6.88
CA LEU A 126 6.55 -2.37 -7.22
C LEU A 126 5.24 -3.13 -7.36
N VAL A 127 4.25 -2.79 -6.55
CA VAL A 127 2.99 -3.50 -6.49
C VAL A 127 1.89 -2.71 -7.18
N PHE A 128 1.17 -3.38 -8.05
CA PHE A 128 0.04 -2.87 -8.82
C PHE A 128 -1.22 -3.62 -8.38
N GLY A 129 -2.16 -2.91 -7.77
CA GLY A 129 -3.43 -3.50 -7.39
C GLY A 129 -4.38 -3.62 -8.58
N LEU A 130 -5.05 -4.75 -8.69
CA LEU A 130 -6.08 -4.99 -9.68
C LEU A 130 -7.38 -5.37 -8.97
N SER A 131 -8.41 -4.56 -9.16
CA SER A 131 -9.78 -4.92 -8.84
C SER A 131 -10.52 -5.33 -10.12
N GLU A 132 -11.59 -6.12 -9.98
CA GLU A 132 -12.39 -6.55 -11.11
C GLU A 132 -12.76 -5.37 -12.04
N GLY A 133 -12.51 -5.52 -13.34
CA GLY A 133 -12.88 -4.55 -14.38
C GLY A 133 -11.81 -3.59 -14.86
N LYS A 134 -10.56 -3.67 -14.37
CA LYS A 134 -9.49 -2.73 -14.76
C LYS A 134 -8.43 -3.32 -15.70
N GLN A 135 -8.87 -3.75 -16.88
CA GLN A 135 -7.96 -4.29 -17.91
C GLN A 135 -6.93 -3.27 -18.42
N GLU A 136 -7.25 -1.98 -18.38
CA GLU A 136 -6.34 -0.91 -18.83
C GLU A 136 -5.02 -0.89 -18.03
N ARG A 137 -5.08 -1.23 -16.76
CA ARG A 137 -3.90 -1.28 -15.89
C ARG A 137 -2.91 -2.37 -16.29
N MET A 138 -3.41 -3.51 -16.76
CA MET A 138 -2.57 -4.60 -17.27
C MET A 138 -1.77 -4.18 -18.49
N SER A 139 -2.40 -3.47 -19.41
CA SER A 139 -1.74 -2.96 -20.63
C SER A 139 -0.62 -1.96 -20.28
N THR A 140 -0.89 -1.04 -19.36
CA THR A 140 0.11 -0.07 -18.89
C THR A 140 1.27 -0.76 -18.19
N LEU A 141 0.97 -1.74 -17.35
CA LEU A 141 1.99 -2.52 -16.64
C LEU A 141 2.90 -3.27 -17.63
N GLN A 142 2.32 -3.94 -18.62
CA GLN A 142 3.10 -4.67 -19.62
C GLN A 142 4.11 -3.78 -20.36
N LYS A 143 3.76 -2.54 -20.64
CA LYS A 143 4.67 -1.58 -21.28
C LYS A 143 5.85 -1.20 -20.40
N ASN A 144 5.70 -1.26 -19.09
CA ASN A 144 6.69 -0.78 -18.13
C ASN A 144 7.53 -1.90 -17.50
N ILE A 145 7.22 -3.17 -17.75
CA ILE A 145 7.90 -4.32 -17.13
C ILE A 145 9.41 -4.25 -17.35
N GLU A 146 9.83 -3.98 -18.58
CA GLU A 146 11.25 -3.94 -18.92
C GLU A 146 11.99 -2.83 -18.14
N ASP A 147 11.41 -1.64 -18.10
CA ASP A 147 12.01 -0.51 -17.40
C ASP A 147 12.07 -0.75 -15.89
N ILE A 148 11.02 -1.31 -15.31
CA ILE A 148 10.99 -1.69 -13.89
C ILE A 148 12.09 -2.71 -13.57
N THR A 149 12.24 -3.72 -14.42
CA THR A 149 13.26 -4.76 -14.27
C THR A 149 14.68 -4.19 -14.40
N LYS A 150 14.89 -3.27 -15.34
CA LYS A 150 16.18 -2.57 -15.49
C LYS A 150 16.56 -1.74 -14.27
N MET A 151 15.58 -1.24 -13.54
CA MET A 151 15.81 -0.53 -12.27
C MET A 151 16.17 -1.47 -11.12
N GLY A 152 16.21 -2.77 -11.34
CA GLY A 152 16.48 -3.75 -10.31
C GLY A 152 15.28 -4.05 -9.40
N LYS A 153 14.07 -3.71 -9.83
CA LYS A 153 12.84 -3.93 -9.07
C LYS A 153 11.99 -5.01 -9.74
N GLU A 154 11.19 -5.69 -8.93
CA GLU A 154 10.28 -6.73 -9.41
C GLU A 154 8.84 -6.20 -9.47
N PRO A 155 8.18 -6.22 -10.64
CA PRO A 155 6.77 -5.84 -10.74
C PRO A 155 5.89 -6.98 -10.23
N ILE A 156 4.97 -6.63 -9.34
CA ILE A 156 4.02 -7.56 -8.71
C ILE A 156 2.60 -7.08 -8.98
N LEU A 157 1.74 -7.98 -9.42
CA LEU A 157 0.32 -7.74 -9.54
C LEU A 157 -0.38 -8.31 -8.31
N ALA A 158 -1.11 -7.47 -7.57
CA ALA A 158 -1.92 -7.88 -6.44
C ALA A 158 -3.40 -7.91 -6.86
N VAL A 159 -4.01 -9.07 -6.81
CA VAL A 159 -5.41 -9.29 -7.21
C VAL A 159 -6.23 -9.60 -5.97
N ILE A 160 -7.33 -8.87 -5.79
CA ILE A 160 -8.26 -9.12 -4.71
C ILE A 160 -9.37 -10.02 -5.21
N GLU A 161 -9.51 -11.18 -4.58
CA GLU A 161 -10.58 -12.12 -4.86
C GLU A 161 -11.89 -11.72 -4.16
N ARG A 162 -12.99 -12.35 -4.58
CA ARG A 162 -14.34 -12.10 -4.03
C ARG A 162 -14.42 -12.21 -2.52
N ARG A 163 -13.59 -13.06 -1.91
CA ARG A 163 -13.53 -13.25 -0.45
C ARG A 163 -12.70 -12.20 0.28
N GLY A 164 -12.08 -11.26 -0.47
CA GLY A 164 -11.21 -10.25 0.08
C GLY A 164 -9.77 -10.71 0.31
N GLU A 165 -9.42 -11.91 -0.14
CA GLU A 165 -8.05 -12.41 -0.12
C GLU A 165 -7.23 -11.78 -1.23
N VAL A 166 -5.95 -11.53 -0.97
CA VAL A 166 -5.03 -10.94 -1.94
C VAL A 166 -4.09 -12.01 -2.47
N ILE A 167 -4.06 -12.15 -3.80
CA ILE A 167 -3.15 -13.05 -4.50
C ILE A 167 -2.12 -12.22 -5.25
N TYR A 168 -0.85 -12.60 -5.13
CA TYR A 168 0.26 -11.90 -5.77
C TYR A 168 0.84 -12.70 -6.91
N TYR A 169 1.01 -12.03 -8.04
CA TYR A 169 1.63 -12.60 -9.23
C TYR A 169 2.89 -11.84 -9.57
N LYS A 170 4.01 -12.53 -9.73
CA LYS A 170 5.20 -11.96 -10.35
C LYS A 170 4.96 -11.80 -11.83
N ILE A 171 5.28 -10.65 -12.37
CA ILE A 171 5.10 -10.36 -13.78
C ILE A 171 6.47 -10.25 -14.43
N SER A 172 6.67 -10.99 -15.51
CA SER A 172 7.88 -10.94 -16.30
C SER A 172 7.55 -10.74 -17.78
N ASN A 173 8.55 -10.30 -18.55
CA ASN A 173 8.40 -10.19 -19.99
C ASN A 173 8.48 -11.59 -20.61
N VAL A 174 7.32 -12.13 -21.00
CA VAL A 174 7.20 -13.50 -21.55
C VAL A 174 7.25 -13.56 -23.08
N LYS A 175 7.54 -12.47 -23.77
CA LYS A 175 7.58 -12.44 -25.24
C LYS A 175 8.39 -13.58 -25.85
N PHE A 176 9.54 -13.88 -25.27
CA PHE A 176 10.41 -14.94 -25.73
C PHE A 176 9.80 -16.32 -25.51
N LEU A 177 9.15 -16.55 -24.38
CA LEU A 177 8.50 -17.81 -24.03
C LEU A 177 7.24 -18.01 -24.88
N GLU A 178 6.45 -17.00 -25.11
CA GLU A 178 5.29 -17.06 -25.99
C GLU A 178 5.67 -17.47 -27.42
N ASN A 179 6.70 -16.89 -27.97
CA ASN A 179 7.18 -17.24 -29.31
C ASN A 179 7.65 -18.69 -29.37
N LYS A 180 8.31 -19.21 -28.37
CA LYS A 180 8.73 -20.61 -28.30
C LYS A 180 7.56 -21.57 -28.15
N ILE A 181 6.59 -21.22 -27.30
CA ILE A 181 5.39 -22.03 -27.08
C ILE A 181 4.54 -22.06 -28.35
N GLY A 182 4.35 -20.90 -29.01
CA GLY A 182 3.64 -20.82 -30.28
C GLY A 182 4.26 -21.71 -31.37
N ARG A 183 5.58 -21.77 -31.45
CA ARG A 183 6.29 -22.65 -32.38
C ARG A 183 6.19 -24.12 -32.03
N ALA A 184 6.11 -24.47 -30.76
CA ALA A 184 5.98 -25.85 -30.33
C ALA A 184 4.59 -26.44 -30.60
N HIS A 185 3.60 -25.62 -30.83
CA HIS A 185 2.21 -26.02 -31.08
C HIS A 185 1.81 -25.96 -32.56
N VAL A 186 2.71 -25.62 -33.42
CA VAL A 186 2.45 -25.56 -34.88
C VAL A 186 2.64 -26.93 -35.54
#